data_b43c4e74b255cafcb4992bb79727b831
#
_entry.id   b43c4e74b255cafcb4992bb79727b831
#
_cell.length_a   1.000
_cell.length_b   1.000
_cell.length_c   1.000
_cell.angle_alpha   90.00
_cell.angle_beta   90.00
_cell.angle_gamma   90.00
#
_symmetry.space_group_name_H-M   'P 1'
#
loop_
_entity.id
_entity.type
_entity.pdbx_description
1 polymer ?
#
loop_
_entity_poly.entity_id
_entity_poly.type
_entity_poly.pdbx_seq_one_letter_code
_entity_poly.pdbx_strand_id
1 'polypeptide(L)'
;MSDSYYRSLAQQLAQGAARATVSDRKPSNPALREYLLEKFSQLPGTDGSFLGLPVFEALFEYESQGLTLEQLGMLHPTLVDVLDRPPSEHFGQRFPKTRFPYRHQVAAWESLKAEPARSAIVSTGTASGKTECFLMPILDDLVREYEQTRQPLLGVRALFLYLSLIHI
;
A
#
# COMPACT_ATOMS: atom_id res chain seq x y z
N MET A 1 27.56 -3.67 1.31
CA MET A 1 26.81 -4.87 1.79
C MET A 1 27.41 -6.07 1.09
N SER A 2 27.78 -7.10 1.84
CA SER A 2 28.56 -8.19 1.29
C SER A 2 27.70 -9.17 0.49
N ASP A 3 28.27 -9.72 -0.56
CA ASP A 3 27.72 -10.79 -1.42
C ASP A 3 27.13 -11.97 -0.59
N SER A 4 27.65 -12.19 0.62
CA SER A 4 27.20 -13.21 1.56
C SER A 4 25.77 -12.95 2.10
N TYR A 5 25.35 -11.69 2.28
CA TYR A 5 24.01 -11.36 2.78
C TYR A 5 22.93 -11.73 1.76
N TYR A 6 23.10 -11.31 0.51
CA TYR A 6 22.14 -11.62 -0.55
C TYR A 6 22.06 -13.12 -0.84
N ARG A 7 23.20 -13.82 -0.76
CA ARG A 7 23.23 -15.27 -0.91
C ARG A 7 22.47 -15.98 0.22
N SER A 8 22.65 -15.54 1.46
CA SER A 8 21.90 -16.06 2.61
C SER A 8 20.41 -15.80 2.46
N LEU A 9 20.01 -14.59 2.04
CA LEU A 9 18.60 -14.25 1.82
C LEU A 9 17.99 -15.08 0.69
N ALA A 10 18.69 -15.27 -0.42
CA ALA A 10 18.25 -16.12 -1.52
C ALA A 10 18.02 -17.58 -1.07
N GLN A 11 18.93 -18.10 -0.23
CA GLN A 11 18.80 -19.45 0.34
C GLN A 11 17.58 -19.56 1.27
N GLN A 12 17.33 -18.56 2.12
CA GLN A 12 16.15 -18.52 2.98
C GLN A 12 14.85 -18.46 2.18
N LEU A 13 14.81 -17.68 1.11
CA LEU A 13 13.67 -17.60 0.20
C LEU A 13 13.40 -18.96 -0.46
N ALA A 14 14.44 -19.65 -0.94
CA ALA A 14 14.31 -20.99 -1.54
C ALA A 14 13.73 -22.00 -0.54
N GLN A 15 14.24 -22.01 0.68
CA GLN A 15 13.74 -22.90 1.73
C GLN A 15 12.28 -22.57 2.12
N GLY A 16 11.93 -21.28 2.21
CA GLY A 16 10.58 -20.83 2.48
C GLY A 16 9.60 -21.26 1.38
N ALA A 17 9.95 -21.01 0.13
CA ALA A 17 9.15 -21.41 -1.03
C ALA A 17 8.97 -22.93 -1.13
N ALA A 18 10.05 -23.70 -0.90
CA ALA A 18 9.99 -25.15 -0.89
C ALA A 18 9.02 -25.68 0.18
N ARG A 19 9.13 -25.18 1.41
CA ARG A 19 8.23 -25.55 2.51
C ARG A 19 6.79 -25.21 2.20
N ALA A 20 6.51 -24.00 1.71
CA ALA A 20 5.17 -23.55 1.37
C ALA A 20 4.55 -24.45 0.28
N THR A 21 5.30 -24.69 -0.82
CA THR A 21 4.83 -25.52 -1.94
C THR A 21 4.55 -26.96 -1.55
N VAL A 22 5.48 -27.58 -0.79
CA VAL A 22 5.33 -28.97 -0.34
C VAL A 22 4.21 -29.09 0.70
N SER A 23 4.02 -28.09 1.55
CA SER A 23 2.93 -28.06 2.53
C SER A 23 1.56 -27.89 1.87
N ASP A 24 1.47 -27.09 0.81
CA ASP A 24 0.23 -26.89 0.05
C ASP A 24 -0.18 -28.18 -0.67
N ARG A 25 0.76 -28.85 -1.35
CA ARG A 25 0.51 -30.08 -2.11
C ARG A 25 0.33 -31.33 -1.23
N LYS A 26 0.79 -31.30 0.01
CA LYS A 26 0.64 -32.37 1.03
C LYS A 26 0.90 -33.80 0.50
N PRO A 27 2.06 -34.10 -0.09
CA PRO A 27 2.36 -35.45 -0.54
C PRO A 27 2.21 -36.44 0.63
N SER A 28 1.44 -37.50 0.45
CA SER A 28 1.22 -38.52 1.50
C SER A 28 2.44 -39.38 1.76
N ASN A 29 3.30 -39.55 0.76
CA ASN A 29 4.54 -40.32 0.88
C ASN A 29 5.63 -39.47 1.55
N PRO A 30 6.18 -39.87 2.73
CA PRO A 30 7.22 -39.12 3.43
C PRO A 30 8.52 -38.98 2.63
N ALA A 31 8.97 -40.06 1.93
CA ALA A 31 10.18 -40.01 1.13
C ALA A 31 10.05 -39.05 -0.07
N LEU A 32 8.88 -38.99 -0.70
CA LEU A 32 8.62 -38.03 -1.75
C LEU A 32 8.64 -36.60 -1.21
N ARG A 33 8.08 -36.39 -0.01
CA ARG A 33 8.09 -35.08 0.64
C ARG A 33 9.51 -34.59 0.91
N GLU A 34 10.34 -35.45 1.46
CA GLU A 34 11.74 -35.13 1.75
C GLU A 34 12.53 -34.84 0.47
N TYR A 35 12.38 -35.65 -0.55
CA TYR A 35 13.00 -35.45 -1.85
C TYR A 35 12.57 -34.10 -2.47
N LEU A 36 11.29 -33.75 -2.43
CA LEU A 36 10.81 -32.49 -2.98
C LEU A 36 11.33 -31.29 -2.16
N LEU A 37 11.40 -31.39 -0.84
CA LEU A 37 11.98 -30.33 0.01
C LEU A 37 13.45 -30.12 -0.32
N GLU A 38 14.24 -31.19 -0.47
CA GLU A 38 15.65 -31.11 -0.83
C GLU A 38 15.83 -30.45 -2.21
N LYS A 39 15.07 -30.92 -3.22
CA LYS A 39 15.15 -30.41 -4.59
C LYS A 39 14.74 -28.95 -4.68
N PHE A 40 13.62 -28.57 -4.08
CA PHE A 40 13.12 -27.20 -4.14
C PHE A 40 13.91 -26.21 -3.30
N SER A 41 14.67 -26.69 -2.31
CA SER A 41 15.54 -25.87 -1.46
C SER A 41 16.92 -25.59 -2.06
N GLN A 42 17.19 -26.04 -3.28
CA GLN A 42 18.46 -25.73 -3.96
C GLN A 42 18.64 -24.23 -4.15
N LEU A 43 19.91 -23.80 -4.24
CA LEU A 43 20.21 -22.37 -4.41
C LEU A 43 19.56 -21.82 -5.68
N PRO A 44 18.81 -20.71 -5.61
CA PRO A 44 18.16 -20.11 -6.75
C PRO A 44 19.13 -19.84 -7.91
N GLY A 45 18.67 -20.11 -9.14
CA GLY A 45 19.45 -19.88 -10.35
C GLY A 45 20.53 -20.92 -10.65
N THR A 46 20.66 -21.97 -9.83
CA THR A 46 21.49 -23.12 -10.17
C THR A 46 20.71 -24.11 -11.05
N ASP A 47 21.43 -24.95 -11.77
CA ASP A 47 20.81 -25.96 -12.64
C ASP A 47 19.92 -26.91 -11.81
N GLY A 48 18.68 -27.11 -12.26
CA GLY A 48 17.67 -27.90 -11.54
C GLY A 48 17.02 -27.21 -10.32
N SER A 49 17.33 -25.93 -10.06
CA SER A 49 16.67 -25.15 -9.01
C SER A 49 15.19 -24.89 -9.31
N PHE A 50 14.36 -24.94 -8.29
CA PHE A 50 12.94 -24.58 -8.36
C PHE A 50 12.72 -23.08 -8.56
N LEU A 51 13.63 -22.24 -8.06
CA LEU A 51 13.57 -20.79 -8.21
C LEU A 51 14.64 -20.30 -9.19
N GLY A 52 14.23 -19.35 -10.04
CA GLY A 52 15.18 -18.56 -10.84
C GLY A 52 16.07 -17.66 -9.99
N LEU A 53 17.03 -17.00 -10.63
CA LEU A 53 17.85 -15.98 -9.95
C LEU A 53 16.96 -14.89 -9.37
N PRO A 54 17.06 -14.58 -8.08
CA PRO A 54 16.33 -13.48 -7.49
C PRO A 54 16.83 -12.13 -8.03
N VAL A 55 15.91 -11.23 -8.34
CA VAL A 55 16.22 -9.85 -8.67
C VAL A 55 15.96 -9.01 -7.41
N PHE A 56 16.97 -8.28 -6.97
CA PHE A 56 16.86 -7.37 -5.83
C PHE A 56 16.73 -5.95 -6.36
N GLU A 57 15.60 -5.32 -6.06
CA GLU A 57 15.37 -3.92 -6.39
C GLU A 57 15.41 -3.08 -5.11
N ALA A 58 16.15 -1.99 -5.13
CA ALA A 58 16.11 -1.02 -4.04
C ALA A 58 14.82 -0.21 -4.15
N LEU A 59 14.00 -0.27 -3.11
CA LEU A 59 12.86 0.63 -2.96
C LEU A 59 13.33 1.85 -2.17
N PHE A 60 13.21 3.02 -2.79
CA PHE A 60 13.43 4.29 -2.09
C PHE A 60 12.20 4.59 -1.22
N GLU A 61 12.46 5.10 -0.01
CA GLU A 61 11.38 5.58 0.84
C GLU A 61 10.68 6.77 0.17
N TYR A 62 9.37 6.85 0.34
CA TYR A 62 8.62 8.00 -0.15
C TYR A 62 8.94 9.22 0.73
N GLU A 63 9.25 10.33 0.09
CA GLU A 63 9.56 11.58 0.79
C GLU A 63 8.35 12.08 1.59
N SER A 64 8.54 12.27 2.88
CA SER A 64 7.57 12.92 3.75
C SER A 64 7.56 14.43 3.52
N GLN A 65 6.38 15.06 3.70
CA GLN A 65 6.26 16.53 3.67
C GLN A 65 6.96 17.22 4.85
N GLY A 66 7.27 16.48 5.93
CA GLY A 66 7.90 17.05 7.12
C GLY A 66 6.94 17.77 8.07
N LEU A 67 5.68 17.93 7.71
CA LEU A 67 4.60 18.45 8.55
C LEU A 67 3.54 17.37 8.78
N THR A 68 2.95 17.36 9.97
CA THR A 68 1.85 16.43 10.25
C THR A 68 0.57 16.85 9.53
N LEU A 69 -0.39 15.93 9.42
CA LEU A 69 -1.69 16.21 8.80
C LEU A 69 -2.37 17.42 9.45
N GLU A 70 -2.32 17.53 10.76
CA GLU A 70 -2.85 18.66 11.53
C GLU A 70 -2.10 19.96 11.23
N GLN A 71 -0.76 19.93 11.18
CA GLN A 71 0.07 21.11 10.91
C GLN A 71 -0.07 21.65 9.48
N LEU A 72 -0.35 20.79 8.50
CA LEU A 72 -0.58 21.20 7.12
C LEU A 72 -1.80 22.12 6.99
N GLY A 73 -2.84 21.94 7.81
CA GLY A 73 -4.05 22.75 7.79
C GLY A 73 -4.83 22.74 6.48
N MET A 74 -4.56 21.77 5.59
CA MET A 74 -5.18 21.67 4.27
C MET A 74 -6.57 21.05 4.31
N LEU A 75 -6.80 20.14 5.26
CA LEU A 75 -8.07 19.45 5.44
C LEU A 75 -8.88 20.10 6.56
N HIS A 76 -10.20 19.98 6.46
CA HIS A 76 -11.12 20.50 7.45
C HIS A 76 -10.85 19.85 8.83
N PRO A 77 -10.83 20.60 9.94
CA PRO A 77 -10.53 20.06 11.27
C PRO A 77 -11.44 18.89 11.67
N THR A 78 -12.74 18.97 11.36
CA THR A 78 -13.69 17.88 11.61
C THR A 78 -13.28 16.59 10.90
N LEU A 79 -12.81 16.67 9.64
CA LEU A 79 -12.31 15.50 8.93
C LEU A 79 -11.08 14.90 9.61
N VAL A 80 -10.13 15.75 9.96
CA VAL A 80 -8.89 15.33 10.63
C VAL A 80 -9.19 14.63 11.96
N ASP A 81 -10.13 15.15 12.74
CA ASP A 81 -10.55 14.56 14.02
C ASP A 81 -11.28 13.22 13.84
N VAL A 82 -12.15 13.09 12.85
CA VAL A 82 -12.85 11.84 12.55
C VAL A 82 -11.85 10.75 12.09
N LEU A 83 -10.89 11.11 11.23
CA LEU A 83 -9.85 10.20 10.76
C LEU A 83 -8.93 9.75 11.91
N ASP A 84 -8.62 10.64 12.86
CA ASP A 84 -7.80 10.33 14.02
C ASP A 84 -8.52 9.46 15.05
N ARG A 85 -9.84 9.58 15.17
CA ARG A 85 -10.66 8.89 16.16
C ARG A 85 -11.84 8.14 15.53
N PRO A 86 -11.57 7.16 14.65
CA PRO A 86 -12.65 6.36 14.09
C PRO A 86 -13.33 5.53 15.19
N PRO A 87 -14.56 5.05 14.96
CA PRO A 87 -15.23 4.09 15.84
C PRO A 87 -14.33 2.89 16.13
N SER A 88 -14.52 2.27 17.32
CA SER A 88 -13.65 1.17 17.80
C SER A 88 -13.53 0.00 16.82
N GLU A 89 -14.60 -0.32 16.10
CA GLU A 89 -14.67 -1.36 15.08
C GLU A 89 -13.80 -1.06 13.84
N HIS A 90 -13.46 0.21 13.60
CA HIS A 90 -12.63 0.68 12.49
C HIS A 90 -11.27 1.21 12.94
N PHE A 91 -10.87 0.97 14.18
CA PHE A 91 -9.61 1.50 14.72
C PHE A 91 -8.38 1.08 13.92
N GLY A 92 -8.41 -0.09 13.30
CA GLY A 92 -7.35 -0.56 12.38
C GLY A 92 -7.18 0.29 11.12
N GLN A 93 -8.18 1.12 10.78
CA GLN A 93 -8.18 2.03 9.63
C GLN A 93 -7.89 3.48 10.03
N ARG A 94 -7.48 3.71 11.26
CA ARG A 94 -7.17 5.04 11.79
C ARG A 94 -6.11 5.72 10.94
N PHE A 95 -6.35 6.99 10.62
CA PHE A 95 -5.38 7.88 10.00
C PHE A 95 -4.98 8.97 11.00
N PRO A 96 -3.90 8.79 11.75
CA PRO A 96 -3.54 9.68 12.84
C PRO A 96 -3.28 11.11 12.35
N LYS A 97 -3.78 12.11 13.07
CA LYS A 97 -3.50 13.52 12.78
C LYS A 97 -2.02 13.90 12.89
N THR A 98 -1.24 13.10 13.63
CA THR A 98 0.22 13.22 13.76
C THR A 98 0.98 12.54 12.62
N ARG A 99 0.31 11.87 11.69
CA ARG A 99 0.93 11.25 10.52
C ARG A 99 1.51 12.33 9.62
N PHE A 100 2.69 12.06 9.09
CA PHE A 100 3.33 12.86 8.06
C PHE A 100 2.89 12.37 6.68
N PRO A 101 2.08 13.14 5.93
CA PRO A 101 1.75 12.78 4.56
C PRO A 101 2.99 12.81 3.66
N TYR A 102 2.95 12.02 2.61
CA TYR A 102 3.99 12.05 1.61
C TYR A 102 3.86 13.28 0.70
N ARG A 103 4.98 13.77 0.16
CA ARG A 103 5.00 14.95 -0.72
C ARG A 103 4.09 14.81 -1.93
N HIS A 104 4.03 13.62 -2.55
CA HIS A 104 3.14 13.38 -3.68
C HIS A 104 1.66 13.43 -3.30
N GLN A 105 1.29 13.03 -2.06
CA GLN A 105 -0.08 13.17 -1.55
C GLN A 105 -0.46 14.64 -1.41
N VAL A 106 0.39 15.43 -0.77
CA VAL A 106 0.16 16.87 -0.58
C VAL A 106 0.08 17.59 -1.93
N ALA A 107 0.98 17.31 -2.87
CA ALA A 107 0.95 17.89 -4.21
C ALA A 107 -0.35 17.54 -4.98
N ALA A 108 -0.86 16.32 -4.80
CA ALA A 108 -2.15 15.94 -5.37
C ALA A 108 -3.30 16.72 -4.71
N TRP A 109 -3.30 16.88 -3.40
CA TRP A 109 -4.32 17.67 -2.68
C TRP A 109 -4.31 19.13 -3.10
N GLU A 110 -3.12 19.75 -3.21
CA GLU A 110 -2.98 21.13 -3.72
C GLU A 110 -3.59 21.29 -5.12
N SER A 111 -3.30 20.33 -6.01
CA SER A 111 -3.81 20.37 -7.38
C SER A 111 -5.32 20.21 -7.46
N LEU A 112 -5.87 19.25 -6.70
CA LEU A 112 -7.31 18.93 -6.72
C LEU A 112 -8.14 19.99 -6.00
N LYS A 113 -7.57 20.68 -5.01
CA LYS A 113 -8.24 21.76 -4.26
C LYS A 113 -7.95 23.17 -4.80
N ALA A 114 -7.20 23.29 -5.89
CA ALA A 114 -6.94 24.57 -6.52
C ALA A 114 -8.23 25.18 -7.12
N GLU A 115 -8.27 26.50 -7.22
CA GLU A 115 -9.35 27.23 -7.92
C GLU A 115 -8.80 27.92 -9.17
N PRO A 116 -9.20 27.48 -10.37
CA PRO A 116 -10.09 26.35 -10.66
C PRO A 116 -9.40 25.01 -10.36
N ALA A 117 -10.22 23.99 -10.00
CA ALA A 117 -9.74 22.65 -9.74
C ALA A 117 -8.96 22.06 -10.94
N ARG A 118 -7.86 21.37 -10.67
CA ARG A 118 -6.99 20.81 -11.70
C ARG A 118 -7.05 19.28 -11.68
N SER A 119 -6.91 18.68 -12.86
CA SER A 119 -6.72 17.24 -12.96
C SER A 119 -5.33 16.85 -12.47
N ALA A 120 -5.23 15.71 -11.80
CA ALA A 120 -3.96 15.17 -11.32
C ALA A 120 -3.78 13.73 -11.80
N ILE A 121 -2.56 13.37 -12.22
CA ILE A 121 -2.15 11.99 -12.50
C ILE A 121 -1.11 11.62 -11.44
N VAL A 122 -1.41 10.60 -10.64
CA VAL A 122 -0.51 10.12 -9.59
C VAL A 122 0.15 8.83 -10.04
N SER A 123 1.44 8.93 -10.41
CA SER A 123 2.27 7.78 -10.80
C SER A 123 3.33 7.51 -9.74
N THR A 124 3.05 6.56 -8.87
CA THR A 124 3.95 6.16 -7.78
C THR A 124 3.92 4.65 -7.61
N GLY A 125 4.89 4.07 -6.91
CA GLY A 125 4.96 2.64 -6.63
C GLY A 125 3.76 2.11 -5.84
N THR A 126 3.73 0.81 -5.61
CA THR A 126 2.72 0.15 -4.76
C THR A 126 2.86 0.58 -3.30
N ALA A 127 1.77 0.55 -2.56
CA ALA A 127 1.72 0.93 -1.14
C ALA A 127 2.15 2.39 -0.83
N SER A 128 2.12 3.29 -1.83
CA SER A 128 2.48 4.71 -1.67
C SER A 128 1.33 5.59 -1.14
N GLY A 129 0.17 5.03 -0.88
CA GLY A 129 -1.01 5.80 -0.48
C GLY A 129 -1.62 6.60 -1.64
N LYS A 130 -1.69 6.01 -2.84
CA LYS A 130 -2.36 6.64 -4.00
C LYS A 130 -3.84 6.92 -3.76
N THR A 131 -4.50 6.06 -3.01
CA THR A 131 -5.92 6.23 -2.66
C THR A 131 -6.14 7.51 -1.88
N GLU A 132 -5.27 7.82 -0.94
CA GLU A 132 -5.34 9.03 -0.12
C GLU A 132 -5.12 10.30 -0.95
N CYS A 133 -4.45 10.21 -2.10
CA CYS A 133 -4.23 11.37 -2.98
C CYS A 133 -5.56 11.97 -3.49
N PHE A 134 -6.57 11.15 -3.75
CA PHE A 134 -7.87 11.61 -4.23
C PHE A 134 -8.97 11.49 -3.18
N LEU A 135 -8.89 10.52 -2.27
CA LEU A 135 -9.93 10.31 -1.26
C LEU A 135 -9.99 11.47 -0.26
N MET A 136 -8.83 11.96 0.21
CA MET A 136 -8.79 13.04 1.20
C MET A 136 -9.41 14.35 0.71
N PRO A 137 -9.10 14.87 -0.51
CA PRO A 137 -9.79 16.05 -1.04
C PRO A 137 -11.30 15.85 -1.18
N ILE A 138 -11.75 14.69 -1.66
CA ILE A 138 -13.18 14.39 -1.81
C ILE A 138 -13.89 14.41 -0.45
N LEU A 139 -13.33 13.76 0.56
CA LEU A 139 -13.90 13.78 1.91
C LEU A 139 -13.91 15.19 2.50
N ASP A 140 -12.85 15.96 2.25
CA ASP A 140 -12.76 17.34 2.71
C ASP A 140 -13.86 18.23 2.11
N ASP A 141 -14.10 18.11 0.80
CA ASP A 141 -15.15 18.84 0.11
C ASP A 141 -16.54 18.47 0.64
N LEU A 142 -16.78 17.17 0.87
CA LEU A 142 -18.05 16.70 1.45
C LEU A 142 -18.27 17.23 2.86
N VAL A 143 -17.23 17.23 3.70
CA VAL A 143 -17.32 17.78 5.07
C VAL A 143 -17.58 19.28 5.02
N ARG A 144 -16.89 20.03 4.16
CA ARG A 144 -17.11 21.47 3.99
C ARG A 144 -18.53 21.79 3.50
N GLU A 145 -19.04 21.06 2.51
CA GLU A 145 -20.40 21.22 2.02
C GLU A 145 -21.43 20.96 3.14
N TYR A 146 -21.24 19.87 3.90
CA TYR A 146 -22.11 19.56 5.02
C TYR A 146 -22.06 20.64 6.12
N GLU A 147 -20.86 21.09 6.49
CA GLU A 147 -20.69 22.13 7.53
C GLU A 147 -21.32 23.48 7.11
N GLN A 148 -21.33 23.81 5.83
CA GLN A 148 -21.93 25.03 5.29
C GLN A 148 -23.44 24.92 5.21
N THR A 149 -23.95 23.79 4.75
CA THR A 149 -25.40 23.64 4.49
C THR A 149 -26.19 23.11 5.68
N ARG A 150 -25.54 22.33 6.53
CA ARG A 150 -26.16 21.57 7.61
C ARG A 150 -27.32 20.68 7.15
N GLN A 151 -27.30 20.30 5.87
CA GLN A 151 -28.32 19.46 5.26
C GLN A 151 -27.69 18.14 4.76
N PRO A 152 -28.48 17.06 4.66
CA PRO A 152 -28.00 15.82 4.07
C PRO A 152 -27.47 16.04 2.66
N LEU A 153 -26.29 15.49 2.37
CA LEU A 153 -25.71 15.52 1.03
C LEU A 153 -26.48 14.56 0.13
N LEU A 154 -27.21 15.09 -0.84
CA LEU A 154 -28.01 14.30 -1.76
C LEU A 154 -27.33 14.18 -3.14
N GLY A 155 -27.53 13.03 -3.78
CA GLY A 155 -27.01 12.74 -5.13
C GLY A 155 -25.58 12.20 -5.13
N VAL A 156 -25.07 11.94 -6.34
CA VAL A 156 -23.71 11.45 -6.57
C VAL A 156 -22.75 12.62 -6.51
N ARG A 157 -21.81 12.60 -5.57
CA ARG A 157 -20.79 13.64 -5.39
C ARG A 157 -19.41 13.20 -5.91
N ALA A 158 -19.13 11.90 -5.91
CA ALA A 158 -17.90 11.36 -6.43
C ALA A 158 -18.16 10.04 -7.14
N LEU A 159 -17.38 9.74 -8.17
CA LEU A 159 -17.42 8.47 -8.89
C LEU A 159 -16.01 7.88 -8.91
N PHE A 160 -15.89 6.65 -8.41
CA PHE A 160 -14.65 5.89 -8.42
C PHE A 160 -14.74 4.78 -9.49
N LEU A 161 -13.78 4.79 -10.41
CA LEU A 161 -13.66 3.74 -11.42
C LEU A 161 -12.38 2.94 -11.15
N TYR A 162 -12.54 1.66 -10.87
CA TYR A 162 -11.42 0.74 -10.65
C TYR A 162 -11.33 -0.27 -11.79
N LEU A 163 -10.13 -0.41 -12.34
CA LEU A 163 -9.80 -1.52 -13.21
C LEU A 163 -9.17 -2.62 -12.36
N SER A 164 -9.90 -3.71 -12.14
CA SER A 164 -9.36 -4.89 -11.47
C SER A 164 -8.71 -5.82 -12.49
N LEU A 165 -7.40 -6.05 -12.35
CA LEU A 165 -6.65 -7.03 -13.15
C LEU A 165 -6.63 -8.43 -12.52
N ILE A 166 -7.35 -8.62 -11.40
CA ILE A 166 -7.31 -9.87 -10.61
C ILE A 166 -8.21 -10.98 -11.22
N HIS A 167 -9.02 -10.66 -12.21
CA HIS A 167 -9.99 -11.59 -12.80
C HIS A 167 -9.80 -11.83 -14.32
N ILE A 168 -8.54 -11.80 -14.77
CA ILE A 168 -8.19 -12.29 -16.12
C ILE A 168 -7.48 -13.64 -15.97
#